data_2ce2095ea0df32aa97dd4613fadbd40d
#
_entry.id   2ce2095ea0df32aa97dd4613fadbd40d
#
_cell.length_a   1.000
_cell.length_b   1.000
_cell.length_c   1.000
_cell.angle_alpha   90.00
_cell.angle_beta   90.00
_cell.angle_gamma   90.00
#
_symmetry.space_group_name_H-M   'P 1'
#
loop_
_entity.id
_entity.type
_entity.pdbx_description
1 polymer ?
#
loop_
_entity_poly.entity_id
_entity_poly.type
_entity_poly.pdbx_seq_one_letter_code
_entity_poly.pdbx_strand_id
1 'polypeptide(L)'
;MGVAKFKGRSGAPRRMDMFDSIRTRETRENAIDLVNAVLGICLALAPWALGFTGEVAATWNALIVGAAIALVALGALFAFREWEEWVNLALGVWAIFAPWLIGFATVAGATYAHLIIGLIVGVLAALDLWIVHNRPVSTT
;
A
#
# COMPACT_ATOMS: atom_id res chain seq x y z
N MET A 1 12.65 55.92 17.01
CA MET A 1 12.55 54.79 17.95
C MET A 1 11.88 53.64 17.27
N GLY A 2 12.68 52.70 16.76
CA GLY A 2 12.17 51.50 16.21
C GLY A 2 11.53 50.69 17.30
N VAL A 3 10.21 50.67 17.35
CA VAL A 3 9.53 49.60 18.01
C VAL A 3 9.94 48.35 17.25
N ALA A 4 10.88 47.59 17.81
CA ALA A 4 11.11 46.25 17.34
C ALA A 4 9.74 45.59 17.29
N LYS A 5 9.20 45.48 16.10
CA LYS A 5 8.10 44.55 15.87
C LYS A 5 8.68 43.18 16.19
N PHE A 6 8.54 42.82 17.43
CA PHE A 6 8.69 41.44 17.85
C PHE A 6 7.60 40.69 17.13
N LYS A 7 7.86 40.35 15.91
CA LYS A 7 7.24 39.17 15.32
C LYS A 7 7.84 38.00 16.05
N GLY A 8 7.37 37.78 17.24
CA GLY A 8 7.55 36.56 17.95
C GLY A 8 6.81 35.47 17.18
N ARG A 9 7.32 35.19 16.01
CA ARG A 9 7.05 33.90 15.41
C ARG A 9 7.96 32.91 16.11
N SER A 10 7.47 32.49 17.26
CA SER A 10 7.89 31.23 17.75
C SER A 10 7.69 30.26 16.58
N GLY A 11 8.76 29.65 16.07
CA GLY A 11 8.68 28.65 15.00
C GLY A 11 7.98 27.37 15.43
N ALA A 12 7.25 27.39 16.57
CA ALA A 12 6.41 26.31 17.00
C ALA A 12 5.12 26.32 16.17
N PRO A 13 4.80 25.25 15.43
CA PRO A 13 3.52 25.15 14.76
C PRO A 13 2.40 25.30 15.80
N ARG A 14 1.40 26.10 15.47
CA ARG A 14 0.20 26.22 16.32
C ARG A 14 -0.37 24.82 16.55
N ARG A 15 -0.96 24.57 17.71
CA ARG A 15 -1.61 23.30 18.03
C ARG A 15 -2.52 22.79 16.91
N MET A 16 -3.24 23.70 16.26
CA MET A 16 -4.13 23.36 15.15
C MET A 16 -3.37 22.82 13.94
N ASP A 17 -2.22 23.43 13.59
CA ASP A 17 -1.40 22.96 12.45
C ASP A 17 -0.82 21.58 12.72
N MET A 18 -0.51 21.28 13.97
CA MET A 18 0.01 19.96 14.38
C MET A 18 -1.08 18.89 14.31
N PHE A 19 -2.31 19.18 14.75
CA PHE A 19 -3.45 18.28 14.64
C PHE A 19 -3.85 18.06 13.18
N ASP A 20 -3.83 19.09 12.34
CA ASP A 20 -4.15 18.98 10.93
C ASP A 20 -3.10 18.13 10.18
N SER A 21 -1.83 18.28 10.50
CA SER A 21 -0.77 17.48 9.88
C SER A 21 -0.86 15.99 10.27
N ILE A 22 -1.18 15.69 11.53
CA ILE A 22 -1.40 14.31 12.00
C ILE A 22 -2.61 13.71 11.31
N ARG A 23 -3.72 14.42 11.26
CA ARG A 23 -4.96 13.97 10.62
C ARG A 23 -4.76 13.71 9.12
N THR A 24 -4.03 14.55 8.42
CA THR A 24 -3.73 14.37 6.99
C THR A 24 -2.87 13.13 6.75
N ARG A 25 -1.93 12.84 7.63
CA ARG A 25 -1.12 11.61 7.56
C ARG A 25 -1.95 10.35 7.75
N GLU A 26 -2.72 10.28 8.82
CA GLU A 26 -3.60 9.14 9.12
C GLU A 26 -4.59 8.89 7.98
N THR A 27 -5.18 9.94 7.42
CA THR A 27 -6.11 9.81 6.30
C THR A 27 -5.44 9.24 5.07
N ARG A 28 -4.20 9.66 4.76
CA ARG A 28 -3.47 9.16 3.59
C ARG A 28 -3.02 7.72 3.77
N GLU A 29 -2.47 7.38 4.91
CA GLU A 29 -2.03 6.02 5.24
C GLU A 29 -3.24 5.07 5.18
N ASN A 30 -4.33 5.42 5.82
CA ASN A 30 -5.57 4.65 5.78
C ASN A 30 -6.15 4.53 4.37
N ALA A 31 -6.01 5.54 3.53
CA ALA A 31 -6.47 5.50 2.14
C ALA A 31 -5.65 4.49 1.31
N ILE A 32 -4.33 4.46 1.48
CA ILE A 32 -3.45 3.49 0.82
C ILE A 32 -3.79 2.07 1.25
N ASP A 33 -3.96 1.84 2.54
CA ASP A 33 -4.31 0.53 3.10
C ASP A 33 -5.68 0.06 2.61
N LEU A 34 -6.65 0.97 2.55
CA LEU A 34 -7.98 0.66 2.01
C LEU A 34 -7.90 0.27 0.52
N VAL A 35 -7.13 1.00 -0.27
CA VAL A 35 -6.90 0.67 -1.69
C VAL A 35 -6.22 -0.69 -1.82
N ASN A 36 -5.19 -0.96 -1.04
CA ASN A 36 -4.52 -2.27 -1.02
C ASN A 36 -5.47 -3.40 -0.61
N ALA A 37 -6.33 -3.18 0.38
CA ALA A 37 -7.34 -4.16 0.79
C ALA A 37 -8.31 -4.47 -0.35
N VAL A 38 -8.82 -3.45 -1.04
CA VAL A 38 -9.71 -3.61 -2.20
C VAL A 38 -9.00 -4.34 -3.34
N LEU A 39 -7.76 -3.98 -3.65
CA LEU A 39 -6.97 -4.64 -4.69
C LEU A 39 -6.69 -6.11 -4.36
N GLY A 40 -6.39 -6.41 -3.09
CA GLY A 40 -6.22 -7.79 -2.63
C GLY A 40 -7.51 -8.61 -2.79
N ILE A 41 -8.65 -8.05 -2.44
CA ILE A 41 -9.97 -8.69 -2.63
C ILE A 41 -10.24 -8.88 -4.13
N CYS A 42 -9.96 -7.88 -4.97
CA CYS A 42 -10.12 -7.98 -6.42
C CYS A 42 -9.26 -9.11 -7.00
N LEU A 43 -8.02 -9.24 -6.56
CA LEU A 43 -7.14 -10.32 -7.00
C LEU A 43 -7.68 -11.68 -6.56
N ALA A 44 -8.13 -11.80 -5.31
CA ALA A 44 -8.70 -13.04 -4.80
C ALA A 44 -9.96 -13.48 -5.57
N LEU A 45 -10.77 -12.51 -6.03
CA LEU A 45 -11.99 -12.78 -6.81
C LEU A 45 -11.75 -12.87 -8.33
N ALA A 46 -10.57 -12.49 -8.80
CA ALA A 46 -10.23 -12.46 -10.23
C ALA A 46 -10.47 -13.79 -10.96
N PRO A 47 -10.22 -14.99 -10.37
CA PRO A 47 -10.48 -16.26 -11.05
C PRO A 47 -11.92 -16.39 -11.53
N TRP A 48 -12.89 -15.95 -10.75
CA TRP A 48 -14.30 -15.98 -11.13
C TRP A 48 -14.68 -14.85 -12.05
N ALA A 49 -14.17 -13.65 -11.80
CA ALA A 49 -14.47 -12.47 -12.61
C ALA A 49 -13.90 -12.57 -14.03
N LEU A 50 -12.72 -13.15 -14.17
CA LEU A 50 -12.01 -13.26 -15.45
C LEU A 50 -12.05 -14.68 -16.07
N GLY A 51 -12.72 -15.62 -15.39
CA GLY A 51 -13.00 -16.95 -15.94
C GLY A 51 -11.80 -17.91 -16.02
N PHE A 52 -10.80 -17.77 -15.12
CA PHE A 52 -9.67 -18.70 -15.13
C PHE A 52 -9.68 -19.70 -13.94
N THR A 53 -10.84 -19.99 -13.40
CA THR A 53 -10.99 -20.96 -12.29
C THR A 53 -10.54 -22.38 -12.64
N GLY A 54 -10.53 -22.72 -13.93
CA GLY A 54 -10.00 -24.00 -14.42
C GLY A 54 -8.49 -24.14 -14.31
N GLU A 55 -7.78 -23.03 -14.17
CA GLU A 55 -6.33 -22.98 -14.00
C GLU A 55 -5.99 -23.03 -12.52
N VAL A 56 -5.76 -24.23 -12.00
CA VAL A 56 -5.63 -24.49 -10.56
C VAL A 56 -4.51 -23.65 -9.94
N ALA A 57 -3.34 -23.61 -10.58
CA ALA A 57 -2.18 -22.87 -10.07
C ALA A 57 -2.45 -21.36 -10.01
N ALA A 58 -3.03 -20.78 -11.06
CA ALA A 58 -3.38 -19.37 -11.12
C ALA A 58 -4.45 -19.01 -10.10
N THR A 59 -5.47 -19.86 -9.96
CA THR A 59 -6.58 -19.68 -9.03
C THR A 59 -6.10 -19.66 -7.58
N TRP A 60 -5.33 -20.66 -7.18
CA TRP A 60 -4.80 -20.72 -5.82
C TRP A 60 -3.84 -19.58 -5.52
N ASN A 61 -2.98 -19.22 -6.48
CA ASN A 61 -2.08 -18.09 -6.28
C ASN A 61 -2.85 -16.78 -6.13
N ALA A 62 -3.87 -16.53 -6.95
CA ALA A 62 -4.72 -15.36 -6.84
C ALA A 62 -5.44 -15.29 -5.49
N LEU A 63 -5.97 -16.40 -5.01
CA LEU A 63 -6.64 -16.49 -3.70
C LEU A 63 -5.68 -16.23 -2.56
N ILE A 64 -4.55 -16.90 -2.53
CA ILE A 64 -3.58 -16.81 -1.42
C ILE A 64 -2.95 -15.42 -1.38
N VAL A 65 -2.45 -14.94 -2.51
CA VAL A 65 -1.77 -13.64 -2.59
C VAL A 65 -2.77 -12.50 -2.38
N GLY A 66 -3.94 -12.58 -3.01
CA GLY A 66 -4.98 -11.58 -2.84
C GLY A 66 -5.50 -11.49 -1.40
N ALA A 67 -5.75 -12.65 -0.77
CA ALA A 67 -6.14 -12.71 0.64
C ALA A 67 -5.04 -12.17 1.57
N ALA A 68 -3.78 -12.50 1.30
CA ALA A 68 -2.64 -12.00 2.07
C ALA A 68 -2.52 -10.48 1.98
N ILE A 69 -2.61 -9.90 0.78
CA ILE A 69 -2.61 -8.44 0.58
C ILE A 69 -3.77 -7.79 1.35
N ALA A 70 -4.98 -8.32 1.22
CA ALA A 70 -6.16 -7.80 1.89
C ALA A 70 -6.04 -7.86 3.42
N LEU A 71 -5.57 -8.98 3.97
CA LEU A 71 -5.40 -9.16 5.41
C LEU A 71 -4.32 -8.26 5.99
N VAL A 72 -3.19 -8.11 5.31
CA VAL A 72 -2.10 -7.22 5.72
C VAL A 72 -2.60 -5.77 5.71
N ALA A 73 -3.26 -5.34 4.65
CA ALA A 73 -3.80 -3.99 4.54
C ALA A 73 -4.90 -3.71 5.59
N LEU A 74 -5.78 -4.67 5.86
CA LEU A 74 -6.79 -4.54 6.92
C LEU A 74 -6.15 -4.51 8.31
N GLY A 75 -5.09 -5.29 8.53
CA GLY A 75 -4.30 -5.24 9.77
C GLY A 75 -3.68 -3.87 9.98
N ALA A 76 -3.15 -3.25 8.93
CA ALA A 76 -2.56 -1.91 8.96
C ALA A 76 -3.57 -0.83 9.39
N LEU A 77 -4.84 -0.95 9.00
CA LEU A 77 -5.90 -0.02 9.42
C LEU A 77 -6.13 -0.01 10.94
N PHE A 78 -5.87 -1.14 11.61
CA PHE A 78 -6.07 -1.28 13.05
C PHE A 78 -4.81 -1.02 13.87
N ALA A 79 -3.64 -1.30 13.33
CA ALA A 79 -2.37 -1.17 14.03
C ALA A 79 -1.25 -0.90 13.03
N PHE A 80 -1.03 0.38 12.70
CA PHE A 80 0.02 0.76 11.76
C PHE A 80 1.39 0.26 12.22
N ARG A 81 2.04 -0.51 11.36
CA ARG A 81 3.42 -0.96 11.55
C ARG A 81 4.17 -0.94 10.23
N GLU A 82 5.36 -0.39 10.25
CA GLU A 82 6.22 -0.24 9.06
C GLU A 82 6.49 -1.58 8.34
N TRP A 83 6.54 -2.70 9.06
CA TRP A 83 6.78 -4.01 8.45
C TRP A 83 5.67 -4.44 7.50
N GLU A 84 4.46 -3.93 7.65
CA GLU A 84 3.31 -4.26 6.80
C GLU A 84 3.52 -3.77 5.37
N GLU A 85 4.15 -2.61 5.20
CA GLU A 85 4.51 -2.09 3.88
C GLU A 85 5.58 -2.94 3.20
N TRP A 86 6.54 -3.46 3.95
CA TRP A 86 7.51 -4.41 3.42
C TRP A 86 6.86 -5.70 2.95
N VAL A 87 5.87 -6.21 3.67
CA VAL A 87 5.11 -7.39 3.26
C VAL A 87 4.27 -7.10 2.01
N ASN A 88 3.58 -5.96 1.95
CA ASN A 88 2.82 -5.55 0.77
C ASN A 88 3.73 -5.36 -0.46
N LEU A 89 4.91 -4.78 -0.28
CA LEU A 89 5.91 -4.68 -1.34
C LEU A 89 6.33 -6.07 -1.84
N ALA A 90 6.64 -6.97 -0.94
CA ALA A 90 7.03 -8.35 -1.28
C ALA A 90 5.90 -9.11 -2.00
N LEU A 91 4.65 -8.95 -1.53
CA LEU A 91 3.48 -9.57 -2.17
C LEU A 91 3.20 -8.97 -3.55
N GLY A 92 3.37 -7.67 -3.73
CA GLY A 92 3.25 -7.01 -5.02
C GLY A 92 4.30 -7.50 -6.02
N VAL A 93 5.56 -7.58 -5.60
CA VAL A 93 6.65 -8.12 -6.42
C VAL A 93 6.39 -9.60 -6.75
N TRP A 94 5.97 -10.39 -5.78
CA TRP A 94 5.60 -11.79 -6.01
C TRP A 94 4.48 -11.92 -7.05
N ALA A 95 3.42 -11.13 -6.93
CA ALA A 95 2.31 -11.17 -7.87
C ALA A 95 2.77 -10.87 -9.31
N ILE A 96 3.71 -9.93 -9.49
CA ILE A 96 4.27 -9.59 -10.80
C ILE A 96 4.99 -10.79 -11.42
N PHE A 97 5.81 -11.50 -10.65
CA PHE A 97 6.62 -12.61 -11.16
C PHE A 97 5.91 -13.95 -11.16
N ALA A 98 4.85 -14.12 -10.38
CA ALA A 98 4.13 -15.38 -10.20
C ALA A 98 3.71 -16.06 -11.52
N PRO A 99 3.17 -15.36 -12.55
CA PRO A 99 2.76 -16.00 -13.79
C PRO A 99 3.86 -16.82 -14.45
N TRP A 100 5.10 -16.33 -14.41
CA TRP A 100 6.25 -17.03 -14.99
C TRP A 100 6.84 -18.08 -14.05
N LEU A 101 6.92 -17.80 -12.76
CA LEU A 101 7.52 -18.69 -11.77
C LEU A 101 6.63 -19.92 -11.52
N ILE A 102 5.33 -19.76 -11.53
CA ILE A 102 4.36 -20.84 -11.29
C ILE A 102 3.94 -21.50 -12.61
N GLY A 103 4.06 -20.77 -13.75
CA GLY A 103 3.84 -21.33 -15.08
C GLY A 103 2.46 -21.08 -15.66
N PHE A 104 1.74 -20.06 -15.21
CA PHE A 104 0.44 -19.69 -15.80
C PHE A 104 0.48 -18.42 -16.68
N ALA A 105 1.66 -18.04 -17.16
CA ALA A 105 1.84 -16.84 -17.99
C ALA A 105 1.05 -16.85 -19.31
N THR A 106 0.67 -18.04 -19.80
CA THR A 106 -0.17 -18.19 -20.99
C THR A 106 -1.65 -17.92 -20.74
N VAL A 107 -2.07 -17.87 -19.47
CA VAL A 107 -3.45 -17.55 -19.07
C VAL A 107 -3.58 -16.03 -18.99
N ALA A 108 -4.04 -15.41 -20.06
CA ALA A 108 -4.02 -13.95 -20.22
C ALA A 108 -4.73 -13.23 -19.07
N GLY A 109 -5.94 -13.64 -18.70
CA GLY A 109 -6.71 -13.01 -17.62
C GLY A 109 -5.99 -13.07 -16.27
N ALA A 110 -5.42 -14.23 -15.92
CA ALA A 110 -4.67 -14.39 -14.69
C ALA A 110 -3.39 -13.53 -14.70
N THR A 111 -2.66 -13.55 -15.80
CA THR A 111 -1.40 -12.81 -15.94
C THR A 111 -1.64 -11.31 -15.82
N TYR A 112 -2.61 -10.75 -16.53
CA TYR A 112 -2.93 -9.33 -16.44
C TYR A 112 -3.41 -8.92 -15.04
N ALA A 113 -4.26 -9.73 -14.40
CA ALA A 113 -4.72 -9.45 -13.04
C ALA A 113 -3.54 -9.36 -12.05
N HIS A 114 -2.63 -10.33 -12.10
CA HIS A 114 -1.44 -10.35 -11.24
C HIS A 114 -0.49 -9.20 -11.54
N LEU A 115 -0.23 -8.89 -12.80
CA LEU A 115 0.64 -7.79 -13.20
C LEU A 115 0.09 -6.43 -12.76
N ILE A 116 -1.16 -6.15 -13.07
CA ILE A 116 -1.78 -4.85 -12.79
C ILE A 116 -1.89 -4.63 -11.29
N ILE A 117 -2.46 -5.59 -10.58
CA ILE A 117 -2.68 -5.47 -9.13
C ILE A 117 -1.33 -5.50 -8.40
N GLY A 118 -0.44 -6.40 -8.77
CA GLY A 118 0.89 -6.50 -8.17
C GLY A 118 1.71 -5.22 -8.36
N LEU A 119 1.64 -4.61 -9.55
CA LEU A 119 2.32 -3.35 -9.83
C LEU A 119 1.76 -2.21 -8.97
N ILE A 120 0.43 -2.08 -8.89
CA ILE A 120 -0.20 -1.01 -8.09
C ILE A 120 0.13 -1.19 -6.60
N VAL A 121 -0.04 -2.39 -6.06
CA VAL A 121 0.29 -2.70 -4.65
C VAL A 121 1.77 -2.44 -4.37
N GLY A 122 2.65 -2.92 -5.24
CA GLY A 122 4.10 -2.73 -5.10
C GLY A 122 4.52 -1.26 -5.16
N VAL A 123 3.95 -0.48 -6.09
CA VAL A 123 4.24 0.96 -6.21
C VAL A 123 3.73 1.72 -5.00
N LEU A 124 2.51 1.44 -4.53
CA LEU A 124 1.95 2.10 -3.34
C LEU A 124 2.80 1.81 -2.10
N ALA A 125 3.18 0.55 -1.88
CA ALA A 125 4.05 0.16 -0.78
C ALA A 125 5.44 0.81 -0.87
N ALA A 126 6.04 0.83 -2.06
CA ALA A 126 7.34 1.48 -2.29
C ALA A 126 7.28 2.99 -2.05
N LEU A 127 6.22 3.65 -2.49
CA LEU A 127 6.01 5.08 -2.25
C LEU A 127 5.86 5.39 -0.76
N ASP A 128 5.10 4.59 -0.05
CA ASP A 128 4.90 4.80 1.38
C ASP A 128 6.20 4.59 2.16
N LEU A 129 6.94 3.54 1.87
CA LEU A 129 8.27 3.31 2.44
C LEU A 129 9.25 4.44 2.11
N TRP A 130 9.25 4.94 0.87
CA TRP A 130 10.12 6.05 0.47
C TRP A 130 9.79 7.33 1.24
N ILE A 131 8.51 7.64 1.40
CA ILE A 131 8.06 8.82 2.14
C ILE A 131 8.44 8.71 3.61
N VAL A 132 8.26 7.54 4.22
CA VAL A 132 8.63 7.29 5.62
C VAL A 132 10.14 7.41 5.83
N HIS A 133 10.94 6.88 4.89
CA HIS A 133 12.40 6.86 5.01
C HIS A 133 13.05 8.22 4.77
N ASN A 134 12.43 9.06 3.95
CA ASN A 134 12.94 10.41 3.61
C ASN A 134 12.38 11.51 4.51
N ARG A 135 11.73 11.18 5.60
CA ARG A 135 11.33 12.20 6.58
C ARG A 135 12.56 12.81 7.21
N PRO A 136 12.70 14.16 7.17
CA PRO A 136 13.76 14.80 7.93
C PRO A 136 13.53 14.45 9.40
N VAL A 137 14.55 13.84 10.02
CA VAL A 137 14.56 13.67 11.46
C VAL A 137 14.55 15.08 12.02
N SER A 138 13.43 15.50 12.60
CA SER A 138 13.41 16.73 13.37
C SER A 138 14.26 16.50 14.61
N THR A 139 15.53 16.84 14.51
CA THR A 139 16.39 16.95 15.68
C THR A 139 15.90 18.17 16.48
N THR A 140 15.07 17.91 17.45
CA THR A 140 14.86 18.86 18.54
C THR A 140 16.01 18.76 19.50
#